data_ad5fdcd9dc503218efe57a28bc60cfb1
#
_entry.id   ad5fdcd9dc503218efe57a28bc60cfb1
#
_cell.length_a   1.000
_cell.length_b   1.000
_cell.length_c   1.000
_cell.angle_alpha   90.00
_cell.angle_beta   90.00
_cell.angle_gamma   90.00
#
_symmetry.space_group_name_H-M   'P 1'
#
loop_
_entity.id
_entity.type
_entity.pdbx_description
1 polymer ?
#
loop_
_entity_poly.entity_id
_entity_poly.type
_entity_poly.pdbx_seq_one_letter_code
_entity_poly.pdbx_strand_id
1 'polypeptide(L)'
;MASMDNLKTKSYALFDGDHFNIASLKETCEEVMKTQNKLVIVINDPCHNPTGYSLSQQEWDEVIDYLNECGKKVPVVLLNDIAYIDYSYRGKAARDYIKTFDRISEHVFVVIAFSISKSMTSYGMRCGAAILMAQKEESVREVEIVFEKAARAIWSNVNNAAMENFVTVVTDNKAAYEAEKDEYVDLLKERSDIFTSEADACGLEYYPYKEGFFVTVKIEDNNVRNAYHEALMKEHIYTVMVNKGIRV
;
A
#
# COMPACT_ATOMS: atom_id res chain seq x y z
N MET A 1 -6.79 9.55 8.75
CA MET A 1 -7.37 10.47 7.73
C MET A 1 -8.89 10.34 7.63
N ALA A 2 -9.44 9.21 7.26
CA ALA A 2 -10.90 9.06 7.10
C ALA A 2 -11.75 9.52 8.30
N SER A 3 -11.27 9.32 9.52
CA SER A 3 -11.97 9.78 10.75
C SER A 3 -11.98 11.31 10.92
N MET A 4 -11.05 12.02 10.31
CA MET A 4 -10.98 13.49 10.38
C MET A 4 -12.05 14.17 9.51
N ASP A 5 -12.49 13.47 8.45
CA ASP A 5 -13.47 13.97 7.49
C ASP A 5 -14.88 13.38 7.71
N ASN A 6 -15.13 12.77 8.89
CA ASN A 6 -16.36 12.02 9.20
C ASN A 6 -16.65 10.86 8.24
N LEU A 7 -15.64 10.35 7.55
CA LEU A 7 -15.78 9.19 6.67
C LEU A 7 -15.78 7.91 7.52
N LYS A 8 -16.75 7.04 7.27
CA LYS A 8 -16.80 5.72 7.88
C LYS A 8 -15.97 4.75 7.04
N THR A 9 -15.07 4.02 7.71
CA THR A 9 -14.29 2.95 7.09
C THR A 9 -14.81 1.59 7.53
N LYS A 10 -14.79 0.64 6.60
CA LYS A 10 -14.90 -0.79 6.90
C LYS A 10 -13.60 -1.46 6.51
N SER A 11 -13.16 -2.42 7.29
CA SER A 11 -12.00 -3.24 6.97
C SER A 11 -12.45 -4.66 6.62
N TYR A 12 -11.73 -5.29 5.73
CA TYR A 12 -11.85 -6.70 5.39
C TYR A 12 -10.67 -7.49 5.97
N ALA A 13 -10.86 -8.79 6.19
CA ALA A 13 -9.77 -9.67 6.58
C ALA A 13 -8.81 -9.81 5.39
N LEU A 14 -7.53 -9.46 5.61
CA LEU A 14 -6.55 -9.41 4.53
C LEU A 14 -6.18 -10.80 4.00
N PHE A 15 -6.16 -11.80 4.87
CA PHE A 15 -5.70 -13.15 4.55
C PHE A 15 -6.77 -14.21 4.71
N ASP A 16 -6.71 -15.21 3.82
CA ASP A 16 -7.31 -16.53 3.93
C ASP A 16 -6.17 -17.55 3.77
N GLY A 17 -5.73 -18.14 4.89
CA GLY A 17 -4.47 -18.86 4.93
C GLY A 17 -3.30 -17.94 4.55
N ASP A 18 -2.52 -18.34 3.55
CA ASP A 18 -1.36 -17.60 3.06
C ASP A 18 -1.65 -16.71 1.84
N HIS A 19 -2.92 -16.54 1.49
CA HIS A 19 -3.36 -15.81 0.30
C HIS A 19 -4.19 -14.57 0.65
N PHE A 20 -4.29 -13.65 -0.32
CA PHE A 20 -5.18 -12.52 -0.21
C PHE A 20 -6.64 -12.97 -0.15
N ASN A 21 -7.40 -12.48 0.84
CA ASN A 21 -8.79 -12.85 1.08
C ASN A 21 -9.75 -12.06 0.21
N ILE A 22 -9.84 -12.44 -1.06
CA ILE A 22 -10.77 -11.82 -2.01
C ILE A 22 -12.23 -11.98 -1.59
N ALA A 23 -12.58 -13.06 -0.87
CA ALA A 23 -13.94 -13.30 -0.42
C ALA A 23 -14.37 -12.26 0.63
N SER A 24 -13.50 -11.96 1.61
CA SER A 24 -13.75 -10.93 2.61
C SER A 24 -13.81 -9.53 2.01
N LEU A 25 -12.98 -9.23 1.00
CA LEU A 25 -13.06 -7.99 0.24
C LEU A 25 -14.44 -7.86 -0.43
N LYS A 26 -14.90 -8.91 -1.12
CA LYS A 26 -16.21 -8.94 -1.81
C LYS A 26 -17.35 -8.72 -0.84
N GLU A 27 -17.39 -9.43 0.27
CA GLU A 27 -18.42 -9.29 1.30
C GLU A 27 -18.47 -7.85 1.85
N THR A 28 -17.32 -7.28 2.18
CA THR A 28 -17.23 -5.91 2.70
C THR A 28 -17.70 -4.90 1.67
N CYS A 29 -17.34 -5.04 0.40
CA CYS A 29 -17.79 -4.16 -0.68
C CYS A 29 -19.32 -4.25 -0.86
N GLU A 30 -19.90 -5.43 -0.85
CA GLU A 30 -21.35 -5.62 -0.95
C GLU A 30 -22.09 -4.96 0.23
N GLU A 31 -21.55 -5.04 1.45
CA GLU A 31 -22.12 -4.33 2.59
C GLU A 31 -22.06 -2.80 2.43
N VAL A 32 -20.94 -2.28 1.94
CA VAL A 32 -20.79 -0.83 1.70
C VAL A 32 -21.78 -0.37 0.66
N MET A 33 -21.92 -1.10 -0.46
CA MET A 33 -22.84 -0.75 -1.54
C MET A 33 -24.32 -0.80 -1.14
N LYS A 34 -24.70 -1.54 -0.08
CA LYS A 34 -26.07 -1.50 0.46
C LYS A 34 -26.44 -0.15 1.11
N THR A 35 -25.45 0.63 1.52
CA THR A 35 -25.66 1.86 2.30
C THR A 35 -25.32 3.13 1.54
N GLN A 36 -24.66 3.02 0.37
CA GLN A 36 -24.24 4.17 -0.43
C GLN A 36 -24.16 3.81 -1.92
N ASN A 37 -24.23 4.83 -2.77
CA ASN A 37 -24.25 4.72 -4.23
C ASN A 37 -22.87 4.87 -4.88
N LYS A 38 -21.81 4.60 -4.16
CA LYS A 38 -20.41 4.64 -4.63
C LYS A 38 -19.56 3.72 -3.77
N LEU A 39 -18.44 3.24 -4.31
CA LEU A 39 -17.50 2.39 -3.63
C LEU A 39 -16.09 2.97 -3.73
N VAL A 40 -15.42 3.14 -2.61
CA VAL A 40 -14.01 3.54 -2.55
C VAL A 40 -13.25 2.46 -1.82
N ILE A 41 -12.22 1.92 -2.46
CA ILE A 41 -11.39 0.84 -1.93
C ILE A 41 -9.95 1.34 -1.86
N VAL A 42 -9.28 1.03 -0.76
CA VAL A 42 -7.85 1.33 -0.58
C VAL A 42 -7.10 0.03 -0.46
N ILE A 43 -6.11 -0.18 -1.32
CA ILE A 43 -5.18 -1.31 -1.28
C ILE A 43 -3.76 -0.76 -1.22
N ASN A 44 -3.05 -1.03 -0.11
CA ASN A 44 -1.64 -0.75 0.02
C ASN A 44 -0.86 -1.98 -0.47
N ASP A 45 -0.31 -1.91 -1.67
CA ASP A 45 0.41 -2.97 -2.36
C ASP A 45 1.29 -2.35 -3.47
N PRO A 46 2.49 -2.89 -3.73
CA PRO A 46 3.16 -4.02 -3.05
C PRO A 46 3.83 -3.64 -1.72
N CYS A 47 4.40 -4.64 -1.05
CA CYS A 47 5.09 -4.49 0.23
C CYS A 47 4.19 -3.89 1.33
N HIS A 48 3.01 -4.49 1.51
CA HIS A 48 1.97 -4.02 2.41
C HIS A 48 2.49 -3.64 3.80
N ASN A 49 2.15 -2.45 4.26
CA ASN A 49 2.36 -2.04 5.63
C ASN A 49 1.09 -2.39 6.45
N PRO A 50 1.15 -3.35 7.41
CA PRO A 50 2.34 -3.73 8.17
C PRO A 50 2.91 -5.14 7.88
N THR A 51 2.45 -5.90 6.90
CA THR A 51 2.74 -7.34 6.82
C THR A 51 3.85 -7.73 5.84
N GLY A 52 4.25 -6.84 4.93
CA GLY A 52 5.18 -7.18 3.86
C GLY A 52 4.59 -8.14 2.81
N TYR A 53 3.27 -8.26 2.75
CA TYR A 53 2.60 -9.00 1.69
C TYR A 53 2.60 -8.21 0.39
N SER A 54 2.64 -8.93 -0.72
CA SER A 54 2.40 -8.36 -2.04
C SER A 54 1.47 -9.28 -2.81
N LEU A 55 0.43 -8.71 -3.40
CA LEU A 55 -0.51 -9.46 -4.22
C LEU A 55 0.20 -10.04 -5.44
N SER A 56 -0.16 -11.26 -5.79
CA SER A 56 0.23 -11.89 -7.05
C SER A 56 -0.52 -11.26 -8.23
N GLN A 57 -0.05 -11.52 -9.44
CA GLN A 57 -0.75 -11.10 -10.66
C GLN A 57 -2.18 -11.65 -10.70
N GLN A 58 -2.36 -12.91 -10.33
CA GLN A 58 -3.69 -13.54 -10.30
C GLN A 58 -4.63 -12.87 -9.30
N GLU A 59 -4.15 -12.56 -8.09
CA GLU A 59 -4.95 -11.85 -7.08
C GLU A 59 -5.35 -10.44 -7.55
N TRP A 60 -4.45 -9.72 -8.23
CA TRP A 60 -4.78 -8.45 -8.87
C TRP A 60 -5.81 -8.60 -9.99
N ASP A 61 -5.69 -9.63 -10.82
CA ASP A 61 -6.65 -9.92 -11.87
C ASP A 61 -8.04 -10.16 -11.29
N GLU A 62 -8.15 -10.95 -10.21
CA GLU A 62 -9.40 -11.22 -9.52
C GLU A 62 -10.00 -9.95 -8.87
N VAL A 63 -9.15 -9.08 -8.30
CA VAL A 63 -9.59 -7.79 -7.75
C VAL A 63 -10.19 -6.93 -8.85
N ILE A 64 -9.49 -6.72 -9.96
CA ILE A 64 -9.96 -5.85 -11.05
C ILE A 64 -11.22 -6.40 -11.71
N ASP A 65 -11.30 -7.70 -11.93
CA ASP A 65 -12.51 -8.33 -12.46
C ASP A 65 -13.71 -8.09 -11.53
N TYR A 66 -13.52 -8.23 -10.21
CA TYR A 66 -14.58 -7.93 -9.25
C TYR A 66 -14.95 -6.44 -9.21
N LEU A 67 -13.98 -5.52 -9.26
CA LEU A 67 -14.27 -4.08 -9.29
C LEU A 67 -15.07 -3.68 -10.54
N ASN A 68 -14.80 -4.30 -11.69
CA ASN A 68 -15.58 -4.13 -12.89
C ASN A 68 -17.05 -4.60 -12.71
N GLU A 69 -17.28 -5.71 -12.00
CA GLU A 69 -18.64 -6.14 -11.65
C GLU A 69 -19.33 -5.15 -10.69
N CYS A 70 -18.59 -4.60 -9.70
CA CYS A 70 -19.12 -3.54 -8.85
C CYS A 70 -19.47 -2.29 -9.66
N GLY A 71 -18.66 -1.95 -10.66
CA GLY A 71 -18.87 -0.82 -11.56
C GLY A 71 -20.20 -0.85 -12.31
N LYS A 72 -20.76 -2.04 -12.54
CA LYS A 72 -22.10 -2.19 -13.13
C LYS A 72 -23.24 -1.73 -12.20
N LYS A 73 -22.94 -1.64 -10.88
CA LYS A 73 -23.92 -1.28 -9.84
C LYS A 73 -23.73 0.15 -9.36
N VAL A 74 -22.50 0.56 -9.10
CA VAL A 74 -22.13 1.88 -8.57
C VAL A 74 -20.77 2.33 -9.12
N PRO A 75 -20.49 3.66 -9.19
CA PRO A 75 -19.13 4.15 -9.48
C PRO A 75 -18.12 3.63 -8.45
N VAL A 76 -16.98 3.16 -8.93
CA VAL A 76 -15.90 2.57 -8.11
C VAL A 76 -14.64 3.41 -8.21
N VAL A 77 -14.00 3.68 -7.08
CA VAL A 77 -12.66 4.25 -7.01
C VAL A 77 -11.73 3.26 -6.31
N LEU A 78 -10.68 2.85 -6.97
CA LEU A 78 -9.57 2.11 -6.40
C LEU A 78 -8.43 3.08 -6.10
N LEU A 79 -8.04 3.21 -4.82
CA LEU A 79 -6.81 3.87 -4.43
C LEU A 79 -5.76 2.79 -4.16
N ASN A 80 -4.78 2.70 -5.03
CA ASN A 80 -3.62 1.82 -4.86
C ASN A 80 -2.46 2.63 -4.27
N ASP A 81 -2.15 2.39 -3.01
CA ASP A 81 -1.03 3.02 -2.31
C ASP A 81 0.24 2.20 -2.54
N ILE A 82 1.15 2.74 -3.35
CA ILE A 82 2.41 2.11 -3.74
C ILE A 82 3.63 2.67 -2.99
N ALA A 83 3.44 3.22 -1.79
CA ALA A 83 4.50 3.90 -1.05
C ALA A 83 5.78 3.06 -0.84
N TYR A 84 5.67 1.73 -0.89
CA TYR A 84 6.78 0.79 -0.65
C TYR A 84 7.24 0.01 -1.88
N ILE A 85 6.73 0.32 -3.08
CA ILE A 85 6.98 -0.44 -4.31
C ILE A 85 8.47 -0.61 -4.65
N ASP A 86 9.31 0.36 -4.30
CA ASP A 86 10.74 0.34 -4.58
C ASP A 86 11.54 -0.61 -3.66
N TYR A 87 10.89 -1.16 -2.63
CA TYR A 87 11.49 -2.14 -1.71
C TYR A 87 11.07 -3.59 -2.03
N SER A 88 10.38 -3.78 -3.14
CA SER A 88 10.10 -5.12 -3.64
C SER A 88 11.38 -5.79 -4.13
N TYR A 89 11.57 -7.04 -3.72
CA TYR A 89 12.69 -7.90 -4.17
C TYR A 89 12.59 -8.29 -5.65
N ARG A 90 11.46 -7.99 -6.29
CA ARG A 90 11.23 -8.19 -7.73
C ARG A 90 11.77 -7.04 -8.60
N GLY A 91 12.28 -5.98 -7.99
CA GLY A 91 12.78 -4.81 -8.69
C GLY A 91 11.72 -4.19 -9.62
N LYS A 92 12.07 -3.98 -10.89
CA LYS A 92 11.15 -3.36 -11.87
C LYS A 92 9.89 -4.20 -12.14
N ALA A 93 9.96 -5.53 -12.01
CA ALA A 93 8.81 -6.41 -12.20
C ALA A 93 7.72 -6.24 -11.12
N ALA A 94 8.02 -5.58 -10.01
CA ALA A 94 7.02 -5.20 -9.00
C ALA A 94 5.90 -4.30 -9.56
N ARG A 95 6.11 -3.71 -10.74
CA ARG A 95 5.17 -2.80 -11.41
C ARG A 95 4.33 -3.48 -12.48
N ASP A 96 4.58 -4.76 -12.78
CA ASP A 96 3.94 -5.45 -13.92
C ASP A 96 2.41 -5.60 -13.72
N TYR A 97 1.94 -5.74 -12.48
CA TYR A 97 0.51 -5.81 -12.17
C TYR A 97 -0.25 -4.55 -12.58
N ILE A 98 0.40 -3.37 -12.69
CA ILE A 98 -0.24 -2.12 -13.10
C ILE A 98 -0.88 -2.26 -14.51
N LYS A 99 -0.34 -3.14 -15.35
CA LYS A 99 -0.91 -3.46 -16.67
C LYS A 99 -2.34 -4.04 -16.57
N THR A 100 -2.69 -4.64 -15.42
CA THR A 100 -4.06 -5.12 -15.18
C THR A 100 -5.07 -3.97 -15.17
N PHE A 101 -4.63 -2.76 -14.84
CA PHE A 101 -5.50 -1.56 -14.85
C PHE A 101 -5.93 -1.13 -16.26
N ASP A 102 -5.28 -1.64 -17.33
CA ASP A 102 -5.77 -1.43 -18.71
C ASP A 102 -7.14 -2.09 -18.95
N ARG A 103 -7.55 -3.02 -18.09
CA ARG A 103 -8.82 -3.76 -18.18
C ARG A 103 -9.97 -3.14 -17.37
N ILE A 104 -9.76 -2.01 -16.69
CA ILE A 104 -10.82 -1.35 -15.91
C ILE A 104 -11.99 -0.93 -16.83
N SER A 105 -13.21 -1.04 -16.31
CA SER A 105 -14.40 -0.55 -17.02
C SER A 105 -14.55 0.97 -16.89
N GLU A 106 -15.42 1.55 -17.69
CA GLU A 106 -15.69 3.01 -17.66
C GLU A 106 -16.25 3.51 -16.32
N HIS A 107 -16.69 2.62 -15.43
CA HIS A 107 -17.21 2.93 -14.10
C HIS A 107 -16.19 2.72 -12.97
N VAL A 108 -14.98 2.33 -13.32
CA VAL A 108 -13.86 2.13 -12.36
C VAL A 108 -12.81 3.22 -12.62
N PHE A 109 -12.48 3.96 -11.58
CA PHE A 109 -11.44 4.99 -11.57
C PHE A 109 -10.31 4.52 -10.66
N VAL A 110 -9.05 4.57 -11.13
CA VAL A 110 -7.88 4.18 -10.34
C VAL A 110 -7.06 5.42 -10.00
N VAL A 111 -6.67 5.52 -8.74
CA VAL A 111 -5.71 6.49 -8.22
C VAL A 111 -4.52 5.73 -7.67
N ILE A 112 -3.36 5.86 -8.31
CA ILE A 112 -2.11 5.31 -7.77
C ILE A 112 -1.45 6.41 -6.94
N ALA A 113 -1.28 6.15 -5.64
CA ALA A 113 -0.65 7.08 -4.72
C ALA A 113 0.85 6.75 -4.57
N PHE A 114 1.69 7.56 -5.18
CA PHE A 114 3.15 7.48 -5.10
C PHE A 114 3.71 8.47 -4.07
N SER A 115 4.79 8.12 -3.38
CA SER A 115 5.47 9.00 -2.43
C SER A 115 6.98 8.82 -2.47
N ILE A 116 7.73 9.92 -2.52
CA ILE A 116 9.19 9.89 -2.39
C ILE A 116 9.64 9.67 -0.94
N SER A 117 8.72 9.73 0.01
CA SER A 117 9.03 9.60 1.45
C SER A 117 9.78 8.32 1.78
N LYS A 118 9.41 7.21 1.12
CA LYS A 118 10.02 5.90 1.31
C LYS A 118 11.00 5.57 0.18
N SER A 119 10.52 5.61 -1.06
CA SER A 119 11.30 5.27 -2.25
C SER A 119 12.65 6.00 -2.35
N MET A 120 12.70 7.24 -1.90
CA MET A 120 13.93 8.08 -1.94
C MET A 120 14.40 8.53 -0.56
N THR A 121 13.98 7.84 0.50
CA THR A 121 14.31 8.20 1.90
C THR A 121 14.08 9.68 2.25
N SER A 122 13.25 10.37 1.46
CA SER A 122 13.00 11.82 1.56
C SER A 122 11.71 12.13 2.35
N TYR A 123 11.54 11.47 3.49
CA TYR A 123 10.31 11.52 4.30
C TYR A 123 9.88 12.94 4.69
N GLY A 124 10.82 13.78 5.09
CA GLY A 124 10.59 15.16 5.52
C GLY A 124 10.22 16.13 4.39
N MET A 125 10.49 15.78 3.14
CA MET A 125 10.27 16.67 1.99
C MET A 125 8.80 16.83 1.59
N ARG A 126 7.90 15.95 2.07
CA ARG A 126 6.45 16.01 1.87
C ARG A 126 6.05 16.10 0.39
N CYS A 127 6.60 15.23 -0.45
CA CYS A 127 6.32 15.19 -1.88
C CYS A 127 5.83 13.79 -2.29
N GLY A 128 4.87 13.77 -3.21
CA GLY A 128 4.30 12.58 -3.82
C GLY A 128 3.47 12.95 -5.03
N ALA A 129 2.92 11.95 -5.69
CA ALA A 129 2.07 12.14 -6.86
C ALA A 129 0.85 11.22 -6.79
N ALA A 130 -0.28 11.69 -7.29
CA ALA A 130 -1.44 10.88 -7.63
C ALA A 130 -1.44 10.65 -9.15
N ILE A 131 -1.32 9.39 -9.56
CA ILE A 131 -1.42 9.00 -10.97
C ILE A 131 -2.85 8.54 -11.20
N LEU A 132 -3.55 9.16 -12.12
CA LEU A 132 -4.97 8.96 -12.38
C LEU A 132 -5.16 8.11 -13.62
N MET A 133 -5.99 7.07 -13.52
CA MET A 133 -6.30 6.19 -14.65
C MET A 133 -7.82 5.98 -14.75
N ALA A 134 -8.35 6.16 -15.94
CA ALA A 134 -9.75 5.90 -16.31
C ALA A 134 -9.86 5.60 -17.80
N GLN A 135 -10.96 4.99 -18.23
CA GLN A 135 -11.23 4.75 -19.65
C GLN A 135 -11.52 6.04 -20.43
N LYS A 136 -12.01 7.09 -19.74
CA LYS A 136 -12.34 8.38 -20.34
C LYS A 136 -11.36 9.44 -19.86
N GLU A 137 -10.68 10.09 -20.80
CA GLU A 137 -9.75 11.21 -20.52
C GLU A 137 -10.46 12.36 -19.78
N GLU A 138 -11.72 12.62 -20.11
CA GLU A 138 -12.54 13.64 -19.49
C GLU A 138 -12.68 13.43 -17.97
N SER A 139 -12.87 12.17 -17.53
CA SER A 139 -12.94 11.83 -16.11
C SER A 139 -11.62 12.09 -15.38
N VAL A 140 -10.49 11.81 -16.03
CA VAL A 140 -9.16 12.13 -15.49
C VAL A 140 -9.01 13.64 -15.34
N ARG A 141 -9.38 14.40 -16.38
CA ARG A 141 -9.27 15.85 -16.37
C ARG A 141 -10.13 16.52 -15.30
N GLU A 142 -11.34 16.03 -15.09
CA GLU A 142 -12.21 16.52 -14.01
C GLU A 142 -11.58 16.32 -12.63
N VAL A 143 -11.02 15.15 -12.36
CA VAL A 143 -10.38 14.85 -11.08
C VAL A 143 -9.10 15.67 -10.89
N GLU A 144 -8.29 15.88 -11.96
CA GLU A 144 -7.12 16.77 -11.91
C GLU A 144 -7.50 18.18 -11.46
N ILE A 145 -8.56 18.76 -12.05
CA ILE A 145 -9.04 20.09 -11.69
C ILE A 145 -9.49 20.14 -10.21
N VAL A 146 -10.18 19.11 -9.75
CA VAL A 146 -10.62 19.03 -8.35
C VAL A 146 -9.41 18.93 -7.41
N PHE A 147 -8.44 18.10 -7.73
CA PHE A 147 -7.23 17.93 -6.92
C PHE A 147 -6.38 19.20 -6.89
N GLU A 148 -6.22 19.89 -8.03
CA GLU A 148 -5.52 21.17 -8.10
C GLU A 148 -6.18 22.22 -7.19
N LYS A 149 -7.50 22.36 -7.28
CA LYS A 149 -8.25 23.31 -6.45
C LYS A 149 -8.20 22.95 -4.96
N ALA A 150 -8.33 21.67 -4.63
CA ALA A 150 -8.22 21.19 -3.26
C ALA A 150 -6.81 21.42 -2.68
N ALA A 151 -5.78 21.12 -3.45
CA ALA A 151 -4.40 21.39 -3.08
C ALA A 151 -4.18 22.88 -2.85
N ARG A 152 -4.65 23.72 -3.77
CA ARG A 152 -4.55 25.18 -3.66
C ARG A 152 -5.24 25.72 -2.40
N ALA A 153 -6.36 25.14 -2.02
CA ALA A 153 -7.12 25.56 -0.84
C ALA A 153 -6.49 25.13 0.48
N ILE A 154 -5.81 23.96 0.52
CA ILE A 154 -5.30 23.36 1.76
C ILE A 154 -3.86 23.83 2.06
N TRP A 155 -2.95 23.76 1.10
CA TRP A 155 -1.52 24.08 1.29
C TRP A 155 -0.91 25.03 0.25
N SER A 156 -1.70 25.49 -0.70
CA SER A 156 -1.34 26.46 -1.74
C SER A 156 -0.39 25.91 -2.81
N ASN A 157 0.73 25.32 -2.44
CA ASN A 157 1.73 24.80 -3.38
C ASN A 157 2.54 23.67 -2.76
N VAL A 158 3.11 22.84 -3.63
CA VAL A 158 4.03 21.76 -3.25
C VAL A 158 5.44 22.34 -3.04
N ASN A 159 6.27 21.65 -2.28
CA ASN A 159 7.68 22.03 -2.08
C ASN A 159 8.48 21.87 -3.39
N ASN A 160 8.82 22.99 -4.02
CA ASN A 160 9.54 23.00 -5.29
C ASN A 160 10.93 22.34 -5.17
N ALA A 161 11.63 22.53 -4.05
CA ALA A 161 12.93 21.88 -3.86
C ALA A 161 12.82 20.35 -3.81
N ALA A 162 11.72 19.83 -3.29
CA ALA A 162 11.45 18.39 -3.29
C ALA A 162 11.18 17.85 -4.70
N MET A 163 10.44 18.60 -5.51
CA MET A 163 10.19 18.23 -6.91
C MET A 163 11.46 18.27 -7.74
N GLU A 164 12.27 19.32 -7.61
CA GLU A 164 13.53 19.49 -8.31
C GLU A 164 14.53 18.39 -7.93
N ASN A 165 14.64 18.09 -6.63
CA ASN A 165 15.44 16.97 -6.15
C ASN A 165 14.97 15.64 -6.73
N PHE A 166 13.65 15.41 -6.78
CA PHE A 166 13.11 14.21 -7.39
C PHE A 166 13.50 14.08 -8.86
N VAL A 167 13.31 15.14 -9.65
CA VAL A 167 13.68 15.17 -11.08
C VAL A 167 15.16 14.88 -11.25
N THR A 168 16.03 15.59 -10.53
CA THR A 168 17.49 15.39 -10.58
C THR A 168 17.89 13.94 -10.26
N VAL A 169 17.29 13.33 -9.25
CA VAL A 169 17.57 11.93 -8.87
C VAL A 169 17.17 10.95 -9.98
N VAL A 170 16.00 11.13 -10.59
CA VAL A 170 15.49 10.17 -11.59
C VAL A 170 15.99 10.41 -13.02
N THR A 171 16.64 11.55 -13.27
CA THR A 171 17.23 11.89 -14.56
C THR A 171 18.76 11.86 -14.49
N ASP A 172 19.38 12.84 -13.85
CA ASP A 172 20.82 13.07 -13.89
C ASP A 172 21.60 12.06 -13.04
N ASN A 173 21.03 11.62 -11.92
CA ASN A 173 21.67 10.72 -10.96
C ASN A 173 21.04 9.31 -10.95
N LYS A 174 20.24 8.96 -11.94
CA LYS A 174 19.45 7.72 -11.97
C LYS A 174 20.28 6.47 -11.71
N ALA A 175 21.42 6.32 -12.38
CA ALA A 175 22.27 5.12 -12.24
C ALA A 175 22.84 4.98 -10.82
N ALA A 176 23.27 6.07 -10.21
CA ALA A 176 23.77 6.07 -8.84
C ALA A 176 22.65 5.75 -7.85
N TYR A 177 21.49 6.35 -8.04
CA TYR A 177 20.30 6.07 -7.22
C TYR A 177 19.85 4.61 -7.31
N GLU A 178 19.75 4.04 -8.54
CA GLU A 178 19.37 2.64 -8.72
C GLU A 178 20.37 1.69 -8.05
N ALA A 179 21.68 1.94 -8.19
CA ALA A 179 22.70 1.11 -7.58
C ALA A 179 22.66 1.15 -6.04
N GLU A 180 22.56 2.34 -5.45
CA GLU A 180 22.47 2.51 -3.99
C GLU A 180 21.15 1.88 -3.45
N LYS A 181 20.04 2.08 -4.13
CA LYS A 181 18.76 1.48 -3.76
C LYS A 181 18.84 -0.04 -3.76
N ASP A 182 19.42 -0.64 -4.79
CA ASP A 182 19.51 -2.10 -4.91
C ASP A 182 20.38 -2.68 -3.77
N GLU A 183 21.47 -2.02 -3.36
CA GLU A 183 22.28 -2.40 -2.19
C GLU A 183 21.44 -2.45 -0.90
N TYR A 184 20.62 -1.41 -0.66
CA TYR A 184 19.76 -1.38 0.53
C TYR A 184 18.60 -2.36 0.47
N VAL A 185 18.06 -2.65 -0.72
CA VAL A 185 17.03 -3.69 -0.90
C VAL A 185 17.60 -5.08 -0.63
N ASP A 186 18.82 -5.36 -1.07
CA ASP A 186 19.51 -6.62 -0.80
C ASP A 186 19.79 -6.79 0.71
N LEU A 187 20.26 -5.73 1.38
CA LEU A 187 20.43 -5.73 2.84
C LEU A 187 19.11 -5.96 3.59
N LEU A 188 18.04 -5.34 3.12
CA LEU A 188 16.71 -5.53 3.69
C LEU A 188 16.24 -6.98 3.53
N LYS A 189 16.46 -7.55 2.36
CA LYS A 189 16.14 -8.96 2.08
C LYS A 189 16.92 -9.90 3.00
N GLU A 190 18.23 -9.69 3.14
CA GLU A 190 19.05 -10.50 4.05
C GLU A 190 18.51 -10.48 5.48
N ARG A 191 18.17 -9.30 5.99
CA ARG A 191 17.61 -9.13 7.35
C ARG A 191 16.27 -9.84 7.50
N SER A 192 15.39 -9.74 6.53
CA SER A 192 14.09 -10.40 6.58
C SER A 192 14.21 -11.92 6.46
N ASP A 193 15.12 -12.42 5.62
CA ASP A 193 15.39 -13.85 5.50
C ASP A 193 15.92 -14.45 6.82
N ILE A 194 16.82 -13.73 7.52
CA ILE A 194 17.29 -14.11 8.86
C ILE A 194 16.12 -14.15 9.84
N PHE A 195 15.34 -13.06 9.91
CA PHE A 195 14.23 -12.97 10.86
C PHE A 195 13.21 -14.09 10.64
N THR A 196 12.75 -14.29 9.40
CA THR A 196 11.74 -15.33 9.10
C THR A 196 12.27 -16.73 9.34
N SER A 197 13.54 -17.01 9.00
CA SER A 197 14.18 -18.30 9.28
C SER A 197 14.28 -18.60 10.79
N GLU A 198 14.65 -17.62 11.60
CA GLU A 198 14.72 -17.78 13.05
C GLU A 198 13.33 -17.89 13.68
N ALA A 199 12.36 -17.12 13.18
CA ALA A 199 10.96 -17.20 13.61
C ALA A 199 10.39 -18.61 13.36
N ASP A 200 10.61 -19.16 12.16
CA ASP A 200 10.19 -20.51 11.81
C ASP A 200 10.87 -21.55 12.72
N ALA A 201 12.18 -21.41 12.97
CA ALA A 201 12.94 -22.33 13.79
C ALA A 201 12.47 -22.35 15.26
N CYS A 202 11.99 -21.24 15.81
CA CYS A 202 11.49 -21.15 17.18
C CYS A 202 9.95 -21.24 17.29
N GLY A 203 9.24 -21.38 16.16
CA GLY A 203 7.78 -21.48 16.14
C GLY A 203 7.06 -20.16 16.40
N LEU A 204 7.69 -19.02 16.10
CA LEU A 204 7.08 -17.70 16.18
C LEU A 204 6.21 -17.47 14.95
N GLU A 205 4.90 -17.41 15.12
CA GLU A 205 3.97 -17.18 14.02
C GLU A 205 4.01 -15.72 13.55
N TYR A 206 3.99 -15.52 12.22
CA TYR A 206 3.83 -14.21 11.60
C TYR A 206 2.84 -14.27 10.43
N TYR A 207 2.29 -13.11 10.08
CA TYR A 207 1.39 -13.02 8.91
C TYR A 207 2.15 -13.28 7.61
N PRO A 208 1.48 -13.76 6.55
CA PRO A 208 2.12 -14.00 5.26
C PRO A 208 2.99 -12.83 4.82
N TYR A 209 4.29 -13.08 4.70
CA TYR A 209 5.31 -12.13 4.30
C TYR A 209 5.91 -12.55 2.96
N LYS A 210 6.17 -11.58 2.09
CA LYS A 210 6.82 -11.82 0.80
C LYS A 210 8.01 -10.90 0.56
N GLU A 211 7.90 -9.63 0.92
CA GLU A 211 8.90 -8.61 0.60
C GLU A 211 8.67 -7.30 1.36
N GLY A 212 9.66 -6.41 1.35
CA GLY A 212 9.54 -5.07 1.91
C GLY A 212 9.99 -4.93 3.35
N PHE A 213 9.68 -3.79 3.96
CA PHE A 213 10.21 -3.35 5.25
C PHE A 213 9.69 -4.11 6.46
N PHE A 214 8.51 -4.71 6.41
CA PHE A 214 7.78 -5.05 7.61
C PHE A 214 7.41 -6.53 7.66
N VAL A 215 7.75 -7.17 8.76
CA VAL A 215 7.16 -8.46 9.15
C VAL A 215 6.23 -8.21 10.32
N THR A 216 5.06 -8.83 10.35
CA THR A 216 4.15 -8.72 11.49
C THR A 216 4.01 -10.06 12.18
N VAL A 217 4.52 -10.14 13.40
CA VAL A 217 4.30 -11.26 14.32
C VAL A 217 2.81 -11.35 14.64
N LYS A 218 2.23 -12.53 14.47
CA LYS A 218 0.80 -12.78 14.64
C LYS A 218 0.48 -13.04 16.10
N ILE A 219 -0.43 -12.26 16.67
CA ILE A 219 -0.92 -12.43 18.06
C ILE A 219 -2.41 -12.13 18.05
N GLU A 220 -3.24 -13.17 18.05
CA GLU A 220 -4.69 -13.05 17.86
C GLU A 220 -5.41 -12.27 18.97
N ASP A 221 -4.93 -12.37 20.23
CA ASP A 221 -5.48 -11.60 21.35
C ASP A 221 -4.68 -10.33 21.60
N ASN A 222 -5.35 -9.19 21.47
CA ASN A 222 -4.75 -7.87 21.70
C ASN A 222 -4.27 -7.65 23.15
N ASN A 223 -4.81 -8.35 24.16
CA ASN A 223 -4.33 -8.26 25.54
C ASN A 223 -2.98 -9.00 25.67
N VAL A 224 -2.88 -10.19 25.07
CA VAL A 224 -1.62 -10.93 24.97
C VAL A 224 -0.58 -10.12 24.22
N ARG A 225 -0.95 -9.51 23.08
CA ARG A 225 -0.08 -8.60 22.32
C ARG A 225 0.45 -7.44 23.19
N ASN A 226 -0.41 -6.81 23.99
CA ASN A 226 0.00 -5.70 24.85
C ASN A 226 1.02 -6.17 25.89
N ALA A 227 0.76 -7.30 26.55
CA ALA A 227 1.68 -7.86 27.54
C ALA A 227 3.04 -8.25 26.91
N TYR A 228 3.00 -8.84 25.70
CA TYR A 228 4.19 -9.20 24.94
C TYR A 228 5.01 -7.96 24.55
N HIS A 229 4.34 -6.90 24.07
CA HIS A 229 4.99 -5.64 23.73
C HIS A 229 5.65 -4.98 24.97
N GLU A 230 4.99 -5.00 26.14
CA GLU A 230 5.57 -4.51 27.37
C GLU A 230 6.80 -5.32 27.81
N ALA A 231 6.78 -6.65 27.61
CA ALA A 231 7.93 -7.50 27.88
C ALA A 231 9.11 -7.17 26.97
N LEU A 232 8.86 -6.97 25.66
CA LEU A 232 9.89 -6.56 24.70
C LEU A 232 10.51 -5.21 25.08
N MET A 233 9.71 -4.24 25.51
CA MET A 233 10.22 -2.93 25.94
C MET A 233 11.14 -3.03 27.17
N LYS A 234 10.88 -3.96 28.09
CA LYS A 234 11.78 -4.21 29.24
C LYS A 234 13.14 -4.75 28.82
N GLU A 235 13.18 -5.47 27.71
CA GLU A 235 14.42 -5.98 27.10
C GLU A 235 15.01 -4.97 26.07
N HIS A 236 14.53 -3.72 26.08
CA HIS A 236 14.96 -2.66 25.16
C HIS A 236 14.67 -2.94 23.67
N ILE A 237 13.68 -3.78 23.38
CA ILE A 237 13.22 -4.09 22.02
C ILE A 237 11.97 -3.26 21.74
N TYR A 238 12.10 -2.29 20.83
CA TYR A 238 11.03 -1.33 20.50
C TYR A 238 10.39 -1.69 19.15
N THR A 239 9.12 -2.04 19.21
CA THR A 239 8.32 -2.49 18.07
C THR A 239 7.04 -1.67 17.95
N VAL A 240 6.24 -1.92 16.93
CA VAL A 240 4.98 -1.20 16.72
C VAL A 240 3.79 -2.16 16.88
N MET A 241 2.91 -1.85 17.84
CA MET A 241 1.66 -2.59 18.00
C MET A 241 0.72 -2.32 16.82
N VAL A 242 0.20 -3.38 16.23
CA VAL A 242 -0.88 -3.34 15.25
C VAL A 242 -2.04 -4.20 15.72
N ASN A 243 -3.19 -4.14 15.05
CA ASN A 243 -4.30 -5.02 15.41
C ASN A 243 -3.91 -6.48 15.19
N LYS A 244 -4.07 -7.31 16.23
CA LYS A 244 -3.71 -8.74 16.25
C LYS A 244 -2.25 -9.03 15.89
N GLY A 245 -1.32 -8.14 16.24
CA GLY A 245 0.09 -8.39 15.97
C GLY A 245 1.04 -7.30 16.43
N ILE A 246 2.31 -7.60 16.23
CA ILE A 246 3.42 -6.68 16.46
C ILE A 246 4.24 -6.59 15.16
N ARG A 247 4.38 -5.39 14.64
CA ARG A 247 5.20 -5.11 13.47
C ARG A 247 6.65 -4.91 13.87
N VAL A 248 7.51 -5.64 13.20
CA VAL A 248 8.97 -5.56 13.25
C VAL A 248 9.50 -4.86 12.02
#